data_de9dfe38c34528bfb9667fb4400ee248
#
_entry.id   de9dfe38c34528bfb9667fb4400ee248
#
_cell.length_a   1.000
_cell.length_b   1.000
_cell.length_c   1.000
_cell.angle_alpha   90.00
_cell.angle_beta   90.00
_cell.angle_gamma   90.00
#
_symmetry.space_group_name_H-M   'P 1'
#
loop_
_entity.id
_entity.type
_entity.pdbx_description
1 polymer ?
#
loop_
_entity_poly.entity_id
_entity_poly.type
_entity_poly.pdbx_seq_one_letter_code
_entity_poly.pdbx_strand_id
1 'polypeptide(L)'
;MPSYGSGKLKLRETPAMLGTEAEKDLLCPGTPLYHELGVALVEKQISVDFFLGAAQYADLPTISGLCDATGGQFFYYPSFHSEGPQAEALFGDIYHDLTRETGFEAVYRVRVPQGAKVSMFHGNFTLSNTDLMVLPVCHADTTVVLEFSIESVLSMPCFPIQGALLYTNSRGERRIRVHTLSIPISNILSHLFERVNQDVITAITLHQGMNRHLD
;
A
#
# COMPACT_ATOMS: atom_id res chain seq x y z
N MET A 1 -1.64 3.37 23.42
CA MET A 1 -1.11 2.07 22.98
C MET A 1 -1.69 0.97 23.87
N PRO A 2 -1.98 -0.24 23.32
CA PRO A 2 -2.36 -1.39 24.12
C PRO A 2 -1.28 -1.69 25.19
N SER A 3 -1.69 -1.76 26.44
CA SER A 3 -0.75 -1.88 27.59
C SER A 3 -0.66 -3.30 28.16
N TYR A 4 -1.53 -4.20 27.71
CA TYR A 4 -1.58 -5.61 28.16
C TYR A 4 -2.10 -6.53 27.05
N GLY A 5 -1.97 -7.84 27.28
CA GLY A 5 -2.38 -8.86 26.30
C GLY A 5 -1.32 -9.16 25.26
N SER A 6 -1.67 -10.00 24.29
CA SER A 6 -0.78 -10.43 23.19
C SER A 6 -0.37 -9.27 22.26
N GLY A 7 -1.26 -8.28 22.10
CA GLY A 7 -1.00 -7.07 21.31
C GLY A 7 -0.34 -5.93 22.07
N LYS A 8 0.23 -6.21 23.26
CA LYS A 8 0.88 -5.18 24.07
C LYS A 8 2.05 -4.56 23.32
N LEU A 9 2.02 -3.23 23.22
CA LEU A 9 3.10 -2.41 22.68
C LEU A 9 3.96 -1.85 23.82
N LYS A 10 5.26 -1.74 23.56
CA LYS A 10 6.24 -1.21 24.51
C LYS A 10 6.86 0.05 23.89
N LEU A 11 7.26 0.98 24.73
CA LEU A 11 8.16 2.03 24.33
C LEU A 11 9.51 1.39 23.97
N ARG A 12 9.91 1.46 22.70
CA ARG A 12 11.16 0.88 22.21
C ARG A 12 12.28 1.91 22.10
N GLU A 13 11.91 3.17 21.94
CA GLU A 13 12.85 4.27 21.84
C GLU A 13 13.54 4.53 23.18
N THR A 14 14.86 4.57 23.15
CA THR A 14 15.70 4.98 24.29
C THR A 14 16.68 6.06 23.81
N PRO A 15 17.06 7.02 24.66
CA PRO A 15 18.00 8.07 24.26
C PRO A 15 19.35 7.54 23.74
N ALA A 16 19.74 6.32 24.17
CA ALA A 16 20.99 5.69 23.75
C ALA A 16 20.94 5.13 22.30
N MET A 17 19.76 4.95 21.73
CA MET A 17 19.58 4.45 20.36
C MET A 17 19.64 5.57 19.33
N LEU A 18 19.26 6.78 19.71
CA LEU A 18 19.17 7.92 18.79
C LEU A 18 20.55 8.27 18.21
N GLY A 19 20.61 8.43 16.89
CA GLY A 19 21.85 8.69 16.16
C GLY A 19 22.77 7.48 16.00
N THR A 20 22.34 6.28 16.35
CA THR A 20 23.10 5.03 16.17
C THR A 20 22.45 4.14 15.11
N GLU A 21 23.15 3.10 14.66
CA GLU A 21 22.57 2.11 13.74
C GLU A 21 21.35 1.37 14.33
N ALA A 22 21.22 1.30 15.64
CA ALA A 22 20.08 0.69 16.32
C ALA A 22 18.79 1.52 16.16
N GLU A 23 18.88 2.78 15.75
CA GLU A 23 17.71 3.62 15.50
C GLU A 23 16.83 3.06 14.36
N LYS A 24 17.43 2.39 13.37
CA LYS A 24 16.70 1.72 12.29
C LYS A 24 15.72 0.66 12.79
N ASP A 25 16.02 0.01 13.92
CA ASP A 25 15.13 -1.00 14.51
C ASP A 25 13.79 -0.41 14.96
N LEU A 26 13.73 0.91 15.17
CA LEU A 26 12.50 1.62 15.49
C LEU A 26 11.56 1.76 14.28
N LEU A 27 12.09 1.64 13.07
CA LEU A 27 11.31 1.66 11.83
C LEU A 27 10.73 0.29 11.49
N CYS A 28 11.25 -0.78 12.11
CA CYS A 28 10.76 -2.14 11.93
C CYS A 28 9.62 -2.47 12.91
N PRO A 29 8.67 -3.34 12.54
CA PRO A 29 7.65 -3.83 13.46
C PRO A 29 8.26 -4.51 14.69
N GLY A 30 7.83 -4.14 15.90
CA GLY A 30 8.29 -4.76 17.15
C GLY A 30 7.69 -6.16 17.41
N THR A 31 6.62 -6.51 16.69
CA THR A 31 5.98 -7.83 16.74
C THR A 31 5.25 -8.09 15.43
N PRO A 32 5.25 -9.32 14.89
CA PRO A 32 4.52 -9.68 13.68
C PRO A 32 3.01 -9.79 13.89
N LEU A 33 2.53 -9.77 15.13
CA LEU A 33 1.14 -10.05 15.48
C LEU A 33 0.11 -9.24 14.69
N TYR A 34 0.37 -7.93 14.49
CA TYR A 34 -0.57 -7.06 13.79
C TYR A 34 -0.65 -7.37 12.29
N HIS A 35 0.46 -7.72 11.68
CA HIS A 35 0.49 -8.17 10.30
C HIS A 35 -0.19 -9.54 10.14
N GLU A 36 0.09 -10.50 11.02
CA GLU A 36 -0.56 -11.82 11.03
C GLU A 36 -2.08 -11.72 11.23
N LEU A 37 -2.52 -10.82 12.13
CA LEU A 37 -3.93 -10.52 12.31
C LEU A 37 -4.53 -9.91 11.03
N GLY A 38 -3.80 -9.00 10.37
CA GLY A 38 -4.21 -8.43 9.09
C GLY A 38 -4.44 -9.51 8.03
N VAL A 39 -3.50 -10.44 7.87
CA VAL A 39 -3.65 -11.58 6.94
C VAL A 39 -4.89 -12.42 7.26
N ALA A 40 -5.13 -12.72 8.53
CA ALA A 40 -6.34 -13.45 8.97
C ALA A 40 -7.65 -12.68 8.70
N LEU A 41 -7.61 -11.35 8.74
CA LEU A 41 -8.76 -10.49 8.40
C LEU A 41 -9.02 -10.46 6.88
N VAL A 42 -7.96 -10.47 6.07
CA VAL A 42 -8.08 -10.55 4.59
C VAL A 42 -8.84 -11.81 4.17
N GLU A 43 -8.61 -12.97 4.80
CA GLU A 43 -9.37 -14.20 4.53
C GLU A 43 -10.88 -14.01 4.76
N LYS A 44 -11.26 -13.09 5.63
CA LYS A 44 -12.65 -12.73 5.94
C LYS A 44 -13.15 -11.50 5.18
N GLN A 45 -12.35 -10.98 4.24
CA GLN A 45 -12.66 -9.77 3.47
C GLN A 45 -12.90 -8.54 4.36
N ILE A 46 -12.12 -8.39 5.43
CA ILE A 46 -12.18 -7.25 6.36
C ILE A 46 -10.94 -6.38 6.12
N SER A 47 -11.16 -5.09 5.87
CA SER A 47 -10.12 -4.06 5.86
C SER A 47 -10.14 -3.26 7.14
N VAL A 48 -9.01 -2.68 7.51
CA VAL A 48 -8.85 -1.87 8.72
C VAL A 48 -8.20 -0.55 8.38
N ASP A 49 -8.91 0.55 8.62
CA ASP A 49 -8.36 1.90 8.57
C ASP A 49 -8.10 2.40 10.00
N PHE A 50 -6.90 2.97 10.20
CA PHE A 50 -6.50 3.49 11.50
C PHE A 50 -6.47 5.02 11.51
N PHE A 51 -7.15 5.60 12.49
CA PHE A 51 -7.08 7.03 12.80
C PHE A 51 -6.46 7.19 14.19
N LEU A 52 -5.16 7.48 14.24
CA LEU A 52 -4.40 7.50 15.49
C LEU A 52 -4.05 8.93 15.90
N GLY A 53 -4.72 9.43 16.94
CA GLY A 53 -4.34 10.64 17.65
C GLY A 53 -3.44 10.32 18.83
N ALA A 54 -2.21 10.83 18.84
CA ALA A 54 -1.27 10.59 19.94
C ALA A 54 -0.63 11.90 20.41
N ALA A 55 -0.64 12.13 21.72
CA ALA A 55 0.05 13.25 22.35
C ALA A 55 1.54 12.96 22.62
N GLN A 56 1.91 11.67 22.62
CA GLN A 56 3.27 11.18 22.87
C GLN A 56 3.61 10.08 21.88
N TYR A 57 4.64 9.30 22.19
CA TYR A 57 5.11 8.18 21.38
C TYR A 57 4.00 7.18 21.04
N ALA A 58 4.00 6.75 19.78
CA ALA A 58 3.21 5.64 19.27
C ALA A 58 4.08 4.76 18.38
N ASP A 59 4.00 3.44 18.53
CA ASP A 59 4.75 2.46 17.73
C ASP A 59 4.03 2.25 16.38
N LEU A 60 4.19 3.24 15.49
CA LEU A 60 3.53 3.25 14.18
C LEU A 60 3.91 2.05 13.32
N PRO A 61 5.21 1.68 13.19
CA PRO A 61 5.62 0.58 12.32
C PRO A 61 4.99 -0.76 12.72
N THR A 62 4.75 -0.96 14.02
CA THR A 62 4.12 -2.19 14.50
C THR A 62 2.63 -2.23 14.21
N ILE A 63 1.92 -1.12 14.40
CA ILE A 63 0.46 -1.07 14.21
C ILE A 63 0.08 -0.99 12.73
N SER A 64 0.87 -0.28 11.91
CA SER A 64 0.58 -0.09 10.48
C SER A 64 0.51 -1.40 9.70
N GLY A 65 1.24 -2.43 10.15
CA GLY A 65 1.20 -3.75 9.52
C GLY A 65 -0.19 -4.36 9.37
N LEU A 66 -1.15 -3.92 10.20
CA LEU A 66 -2.55 -4.33 10.07
C LEU A 66 -3.23 -3.68 8.85
N CYS A 67 -2.99 -2.38 8.63
CA CYS A 67 -3.50 -1.67 7.46
C CYS A 67 -2.82 -2.15 6.18
N ASP A 68 -1.50 -2.32 6.22
CA ASP A 68 -0.69 -2.73 5.07
C ASP A 68 -1.16 -4.08 4.51
N ALA A 69 -1.45 -5.06 5.39
CA ALA A 69 -1.94 -6.37 4.98
C ALA A 69 -3.37 -6.32 4.44
N THR A 70 -4.24 -5.48 4.99
CA THR A 70 -5.68 -5.46 4.68
C THR A 70 -6.07 -4.50 3.55
N GLY A 71 -5.13 -3.73 3.01
CA GLY A 71 -5.41 -2.70 2.01
C GLY A 71 -6.05 -1.44 2.60
N GLY A 72 -6.01 -1.30 3.92
CA GLY A 72 -6.51 -0.12 4.62
C GLY A 72 -5.52 1.04 4.64
N GLN A 73 -5.91 2.12 5.27
CA GLN A 73 -5.12 3.34 5.40
C GLN A 73 -4.76 3.63 6.86
N PHE A 74 -3.64 4.32 7.03
CA PHE A 74 -3.15 4.71 8.35
C PHE A 74 -3.01 6.23 8.41
N PHE A 75 -3.80 6.87 9.28
CA PHE A 75 -3.79 8.30 9.52
C PHE A 75 -3.21 8.59 10.90
N TYR A 76 -2.21 9.45 10.95
CA TYR A 76 -1.55 9.80 12.20
C TYR A 76 -1.64 11.30 12.48
N TYR A 77 -2.12 11.64 13.67
CA TYR A 77 -2.31 13.02 14.13
C TYR A 77 -1.41 13.27 15.34
N PRO A 78 -0.18 13.75 15.12
CA PRO A 78 0.76 14.03 16.21
C PRO A 78 0.24 15.19 17.08
N SER A 79 0.50 15.12 18.38
CA SER A 79 0.08 16.14 19.36
C SER A 79 -1.41 16.49 19.25
N PHE A 80 -2.24 15.48 19.14
CA PHE A 80 -3.69 15.65 18.93
C PHE A 80 -4.35 16.40 20.09
N HIS A 81 -5.12 17.43 19.73
CA HIS A 81 -6.00 18.19 20.60
C HIS A 81 -7.36 18.35 19.93
N SER A 82 -8.45 18.21 20.73
CA SER A 82 -9.82 18.24 20.23
C SER A 82 -10.27 19.57 19.61
N GLU A 83 -9.60 20.67 19.92
CA GLU A 83 -9.89 22.03 19.43
C GLU A 83 -8.80 22.55 18.48
N GLY A 84 -7.88 21.69 18.05
CA GLY A 84 -6.74 22.05 17.20
C GLY A 84 -6.94 21.70 15.74
N PRO A 85 -5.99 22.10 14.86
CA PRO A 85 -6.02 21.81 13.44
C PRO A 85 -6.00 20.29 13.14
N GLN A 86 -5.49 19.48 14.07
CA GLN A 86 -5.49 18.02 13.96
C GLN A 86 -6.90 17.43 14.08
N ALA A 87 -7.81 18.09 14.81
CA ALA A 87 -9.20 17.65 14.90
C ALA A 87 -9.96 17.94 13.59
N GLU A 88 -9.66 19.07 12.93
CA GLU A 88 -10.23 19.41 11.63
C GLU A 88 -9.72 18.44 10.56
N ALA A 89 -8.42 18.10 10.57
CA ALA A 89 -7.82 17.12 9.68
C ALA A 89 -8.46 15.74 9.87
N LEU A 90 -8.56 15.26 11.12
CA LEU A 90 -9.23 14.00 11.46
C LEU A 90 -10.67 13.96 10.92
N PHE A 91 -11.44 15.04 11.13
CA PHE A 91 -12.79 15.11 10.61
C PHE A 91 -12.83 15.04 9.08
N GLY A 92 -11.94 15.77 8.41
CA GLY A 92 -11.82 15.75 6.94
C GLY A 92 -11.48 14.37 6.41
N ASP A 93 -10.51 13.70 7.02
CA ASP A 93 -10.06 12.37 6.60
C ASP A 93 -11.14 11.30 6.84
N ILE A 94 -11.82 11.31 8.00
CA ILE A 94 -12.96 10.42 8.26
C ILE A 94 -14.10 10.70 7.27
N TYR A 95 -14.40 11.97 7.01
CA TYR A 95 -15.45 12.33 6.05
C TYR A 95 -15.11 11.83 4.65
N HIS A 96 -13.87 12.02 4.20
CA HIS A 96 -13.39 11.53 2.91
C HIS A 96 -13.47 10.00 2.84
N ASP A 97 -12.98 9.32 3.86
CA ASP A 97 -12.97 7.86 3.94
C ASP A 97 -14.38 7.25 3.83
N LEU A 98 -15.35 7.83 4.54
CA LEU A 98 -16.72 7.36 4.53
C LEU A 98 -17.52 7.74 3.27
N THR A 99 -17.12 8.79 2.55
CA THR A 99 -17.90 9.32 1.41
C THR A 99 -17.32 8.99 0.05
N ARG A 100 -16.03 8.62 -0.03
CA ARG A 100 -15.40 8.21 -1.30
C ARG A 100 -16.03 6.94 -1.87
N GLU A 101 -15.99 6.79 -3.21
CA GLU A 101 -16.45 5.57 -3.87
C GLU A 101 -15.58 4.38 -3.44
N THR A 102 -16.22 3.39 -2.85
CA THR A 102 -15.55 2.22 -2.28
C THR A 102 -16.09 0.94 -2.90
N GLY A 103 -15.18 0.03 -3.23
CA GLY A 103 -15.47 -1.33 -3.68
C GLY A 103 -14.99 -2.33 -2.64
N PHE A 104 -15.76 -3.40 -2.47
CA PHE A 104 -15.54 -4.46 -1.48
C PHE A 104 -15.25 -5.79 -2.16
N GLU A 105 -14.61 -6.71 -1.43
CA GLU A 105 -14.28 -8.05 -1.91
C GLU A 105 -13.59 -8.00 -3.27
N ALA A 106 -12.63 -7.08 -3.40
CA ALA A 106 -12.00 -6.83 -4.67
C ALA A 106 -10.83 -7.80 -4.91
N VAL A 107 -10.68 -8.18 -6.17
CA VAL A 107 -9.50 -8.86 -6.66
C VAL A 107 -9.01 -8.16 -7.92
N TYR A 108 -7.71 -7.92 -7.99
CA TYR A 108 -7.10 -7.26 -9.14
C TYR A 108 -6.02 -8.15 -9.74
N ARG A 109 -6.04 -8.27 -11.04
CA ARG A 109 -5.06 -9.05 -11.80
C ARG A 109 -4.55 -8.26 -12.97
N VAL A 110 -3.24 -8.28 -13.15
CA VAL A 110 -2.57 -7.65 -14.28
C VAL A 110 -2.01 -8.73 -15.21
N ARG A 111 -2.28 -8.56 -16.50
CA ARG A 111 -1.77 -9.40 -17.57
C ARG A 111 -0.86 -8.60 -18.47
N VAL A 112 0.24 -9.22 -18.84
CA VAL A 112 1.25 -8.71 -19.77
C VAL A 112 1.45 -9.68 -20.92
N PRO A 113 2.03 -9.25 -22.07
CA PRO A 113 2.26 -10.12 -23.21
C PRO A 113 3.30 -11.19 -22.91
N GLN A 114 3.29 -12.22 -23.73
CA GLN A 114 4.32 -13.26 -23.69
C GLN A 114 5.71 -12.65 -23.88
N GLY A 115 6.66 -13.10 -23.08
CA GLY A 115 8.03 -12.57 -23.07
C GLY A 115 8.27 -11.50 -22.01
N ALA A 116 7.24 -11.15 -21.23
CA ALA A 116 7.35 -10.31 -20.06
C ALA A 116 6.57 -10.91 -18.89
N LYS A 117 6.94 -10.53 -17.67
CA LYS A 117 6.19 -10.86 -16.45
C LYS A 117 6.18 -9.68 -15.48
N VAL A 118 5.22 -9.67 -14.56
CA VAL A 118 5.25 -8.80 -13.39
C VAL A 118 6.29 -9.39 -12.43
N SER A 119 7.33 -8.63 -12.13
CA SER A 119 8.42 -9.06 -11.26
C SER A 119 8.18 -8.70 -9.81
N MET A 120 7.55 -7.55 -9.55
CA MET A 120 7.28 -7.07 -8.20
C MET A 120 5.98 -6.26 -8.15
N PHE A 121 5.34 -6.33 -7.00
CA PHE A 121 4.12 -5.61 -6.68
C PHE A 121 4.36 -4.77 -5.44
N HIS A 122 3.97 -3.48 -5.48
CA HIS A 122 4.07 -2.55 -4.35
C HIS A 122 2.69 -1.95 -4.07
N GLY A 123 2.33 -1.90 -2.80
CA GLY A 123 1.07 -1.35 -2.31
C GLY A 123 0.56 -2.15 -1.12
N ASN A 124 -0.54 -1.70 -0.55
CA ASN A 124 -1.17 -2.31 0.61
C ASN A 124 -2.19 -3.36 0.15
N PHE A 125 -1.80 -4.61 0.11
CA PHE A 125 -2.64 -5.75 -0.29
C PHE A 125 -1.97 -7.08 0.07
N THR A 126 -2.74 -8.13 0.03
CA THR A 126 -2.22 -9.50 0.15
C THR A 126 -2.22 -10.17 -1.23
N LEU A 127 -1.10 -10.81 -1.59
CA LEU A 127 -1.01 -11.62 -2.81
C LEU A 127 -1.55 -13.02 -2.54
N SER A 128 -2.56 -13.41 -3.34
CA SER A 128 -2.99 -14.80 -3.45
C SER A 128 -2.43 -15.38 -4.74
N ASN A 129 -1.60 -16.39 -4.64
CA ASN A 129 -0.79 -16.89 -5.74
C ASN A 129 0.22 -15.83 -6.25
N THR A 130 0.75 -16.03 -7.46
CA THR A 130 1.83 -15.22 -8.02
C THR A 130 1.40 -13.91 -8.66
N ASP A 131 0.09 -13.70 -8.93
CA ASP A 131 -0.37 -12.60 -9.78
C ASP A 131 -1.76 -12.05 -9.42
N LEU A 132 -2.39 -12.55 -8.35
CA LEU A 132 -3.71 -12.11 -7.92
C LEU A 132 -3.61 -11.30 -6.64
N MET A 133 -3.89 -10.02 -6.72
CA MET A 133 -3.99 -9.13 -5.56
C MET A 133 -5.38 -9.27 -4.95
N VAL A 134 -5.44 -9.58 -3.66
CA VAL A 134 -6.67 -9.62 -2.86
C VAL A 134 -6.77 -8.32 -2.09
N LEU A 135 -7.86 -7.61 -2.28
CA LEU A 135 -8.16 -6.32 -1.73
C LEU A 135 -9.53 -6.39 -1.04
N PRO A 136 -9.60 -6.63 0.28
CA PRO A 136 -10.87 -6.60 0.99
C PRO A 136 -11.66 -5.31 0.71
N VAL A 137 -10.94 -4.20 0.56
CA VAL A 137 -11.45 -2.91 0.14
C VAL A 137 -10.59 -2.32 -0.97
N CYS A 138 -11.20 -1.62 -1.91
CA CYS A 138 -10.52 -0.72 -2.85
C CYS A 138 -11.34 0.55 -3.04
N HIS A 139 -10.68 1.66 -3.24
CA HIS A 139 -11.30 2.98 -3.38
C HIS A 139 -10.55 3.83 -4.41
N ALA A 140 -11.05 5.03 -4.72
CA ALA A 140 -10.48 5.89 -5.74
C ALA A 140 -9.01 6.26 -5.50
N ASP A 141 -8.57 6.29 -4.25
CA ASP A 141 -7.21 6.64 -3.84
C ASP A 141 -6.26 5.42 -3.78
N THR A 142 -6.78 4.20 -4.00
CA THR A 142 -5.95 2.98 -3.98
C THR A 142 -4.97 3.00 -5.13
N THR A 143 -3.68 2.98 -4.80
CA THR A 143 -2.58 2.99 -5.78
C THR A 143 -1.77 1.70 -5.67
N VAL A 144 -1.46 1.12 -6.81
CA VAL A 144 -0.60 -0.06 -6.94
C VAL A 144 0.51 0.24 -7.92
N VAL A 145 1.73 -0.10 -7.56
CA VAL A 145 2.90 -0.01 -8.43
C VAL A 145 3.35 -1.40 -8.82
N LEU A 146 3.65 -1.58 -10.11
CA LEU A 146 4.06 -2.85 -10.68
C LEU A 146 5.39 -2.70 -11.40
N GLU A 147 6.31 -3.61 -11.11
CA GLU A 147 7.54 -3.74 -11.88
C GLU A 147 7.41 -4.87 -12.90
N PHE A 148 7.93 -4.64 -14.10
CA PHE A 148 7.91 -5.63 -15.17
C PHE A 148 9.33 -6.04 -15.53
N SER A 149 9.56 -7.33 -15.71
CA SER A 149 10.78 -7.86 -16.30
C SER A 149 10.50 -8.37 -17.72
N ILE A 150 11.41 -8.06 -18.65
CA ILE A 150 11.37 -8.54 -20.03
C ILE A 150 12.28 -9.76 -20.11
N GLU A 151 11.71 -10.94 -20.37
CA GLU A 151 12.42 -12.22 -20.38
C GLU A 151 12.87 -12.64 -21.79
N SER A 152 12.24 -12.08 -22.82
CA SER A 152 12.59 -12.37 -24.21
C SER A 152 12.38 -11.14 -25.10
N VAL A 153 12.96 -11.17 -26.30
CA VAL A 153 12.80 -10.08 -27.27
C VAL A 153 11.32 -9.93 -27.64
N LEU A 154 10.82 -8.72 -27.45
CA LEU A 154 9.44 -8.38 -27.80
C LEU A 154 9.39 -8.02 -29.30
N SER A 155 8.72 -8.86 -30.09
CA SER A 155 8.59 -8.68 -31.55
C SER A 155 7.44 -7.76 -31.98
N MET A 156 6.69 -7.23 -31.00
CA MET A 156 5.53 -6.38 -31.21
C MET A 156 5.88 -4.89 -31.11
N PRO A 157 5.18 -3.99 -31.82
CA PRO A 157 5.46 -2.55 -31.78
C PRO A 157 5.00 -1.88 -30.49
N CYS A 158 4.09 -2.50 -29.76
CA CYS A 158 3.54 -1.99 -28.51
C CYS A 158 3.48 -3.07 -27.44
N PHE A 159 3.64 -2.67 -26.19
CA PHE A 159 3.53 -3.48 -24.98
C PHE A 159 2.13 -3.31 -24.38
N PRO A 160 1.19 -4.25 -24.58
CA PRO A 160 -0.14 -4.16 -23.98
C PRO A 160 -0.11 -4.63 -22.53
N ILE A 161 -0.69 -3.83 -21.64
CA ILE A 161 -0.94 -4.17 -20.24
C ILE A 161 -2.45 -4.17 -20.02
N GLN A 162 -2.99 -5.21 -19.43
CA GLN A 162 -4.41 -5.30 -19.10
C GLN A 162 -4.59 -5.55 -17.62
N GLY A 163 -5.22 -4.59 -16.92
CA GLY A 163 -5.65 -4.73 -15.54
C GLY A 163 -7.13 -5.07 -15.47
N ALA A 164 -7.48 -6.10 -14.72
CA ALA A 164 -8.87 -6.49 -14.49
C ALA A 164 -9.16 -6.45 -12.98
N LEU A 165 -10.10 -5.58 -12.59
CA LEU A 165 -10.59 -5.41 -11.22
C LEU A 165 -12.01 -5.97 -11.12
N LEU A 166 -12.20 -7.00 -10.30
CA LEU A 166 -13.50 -7.51 -9.92
C LEU A 166 -13.80 -7.03 -8.49
N TYR A 167 -14.94 -6.41 -8.26
CA TYR A 167 -15.31 -5.85 -6.96
C TYR A 167 -16.83 -5.78 -6.79
N THR A 168 -17.28 -5.65 -5.55
CA THR A 168 -18.68 -5.35 -5.20
C THR A 168 -18.76 -3.87 -4.80
N ASN A 169 -19.63 -3.10 -5.46
CA ASN A 169 -19.78 -1.69 -5.10
C ASN A 169 -20.64 -1.54 -3.82
N SER A 170 -20.77 -0.31 -3.31
CA SER A 170 -21.55 0.01 -2.10
C SER A 170 -23.04 -0.29 -2.22
N ARG A 171 -23.57 -0.53 -3.43
CA ARG A 171 -24.96 -0.94 -3.68
C ARG A 171 -25.14 -2.46 -3.73
N GLY A 172 -24.07 -3.24 -3.50
CA GLY A 172 -24.09 -4.70 -3.58
C GLY A 172 -24.01 -5.28 -4.99
N GLU A 173 -23.72 -4.46 -6.01
CA GLU A 173 -23.58 -4.94 -7.38
C GLU A 173 -22.16 -5.44 -7.63
N ARG A 174 -22.02 -6.67 -8.14
CA ARG A 174 -20.73 -7.22 -8.56
C ARG A 174 -20.35 -6.66 -9.91
N ARG A 175 -19.16 -6.05 -10.01
CA ARG A 175 -18.67 -5.37 -11.21
C ARG A 175 -17.29 -5.85 -11.60
N ILE A 176 -17.04 -5.87 -12.91
CA ILE A 176 -15.71 -6.07 -13.47
C ILE A 176 -15.34 -4.80 -14.22
N ARG A 177 -14.18 -4.24 -13.89
CA ARG A 177 -13.59 -3.11 -14.61
C ARG A 177 -12.29 -3.57 -15.26
N VAL A 178 -12.19 -3.40 -16.58
CA VAL A 178 -11.02 -3.80 -17.36
C VAL A 178 -10.39 -2.55 -17.94
N HIS A 179 -9.11 -2.37 -17.69
CA HIS A 179 -8.30 -1.31 -18.26
C HIS A 179 -7.23 -1.93 -19.15
N THR A 180 -7.10 -1.45 -20.37
CA THR A 180 -6.04 -1.86 -21.29
C THR A 180 -5.21 -0.64 -21.66
N LEU A 181 -3.92 -0.72 -21.43
CA LEU A 181 -2.93 0.26 -21.79
C LEU A 181 -2.00 -0.33 -22.84
N SER A 182 -1.67 0.43 -23.87
CA SER A 182 -0.71 0.04 -24.90
C SER A 182 0.46 1.02 -24.88
N ILE A 183 1.64 0.57 -24.53
CA ILE A 183 2.86 1.37 -24.43
C ILE A 183 3.71 1.09 -25.66
N PRO A 184 4.15 2.11 -26.44
CA PRO A 184 5.02 1.89 -27.57
C PRO A 184 6.40 1.38 -27.12
N ILE A 185 6.96 0.43 -27.86
CA ILE A 185 8.31 -0.09 -27.63
C ILE A 185 9.29 0.70 -28.49
N SER A 186 10.41 1.10 -27.91
CA SER A 186 11.49 1.82 -28.62
C SER A 186 12.85 1.31 -28.20
N ASN A 187 13.77 1.22 -29.18
CA ASN A 187 15.19 0.92 -28.95
C ASN A 187 16.02 2.22 -28.81
N ILE A 188 15.38 3.38 -28.93
CA ILE A 188 16.04 4.67 -28.89
C ILE A 188 15.94 5.23 -27.48
N LEU A 189 17.09 5.38 -26.83
CA LEU A 189 17.16 5.78 -25.41
C LEU A 189 16.55 7.17 -25.15
N SER A 190 16.72 8.13 -26.07
CA SER A 190 16.08 9.46 -25.93
C SER A 190 14.56 9.39 -25.84
N HIS A 191 13.92 8.50 -26.61
CA HIS A 191 12.47 8.32 -26.55
C HIS A 191 12.00 7.78 -25.18
N LEU A 192 12.83 7.00 -24.50
CA LEU A 192 12.53 6.51 -23.16
C LEU A 192 12.57 7.66 -22.15
N PHE A 193 13.62 8.48 -22.19
CA PHE A 193 13.75 9.63 -21.28
C PHE A 193 12.64 10.69 -21.48
N GLU A 194 12.22 10.93 -22.71
CA GLU A 194 11.13 11.88 -23.02
C GLU A 194 9.78 11.44 -22.43
N ARG A 195 9.57 10.14 -22.20
CA ARG A 195 8.32 9.57 -21.72
C ARG A 195 8.27 9.31 -20.23
N VAL A 196 9.40 9.48 -19.55
CA VAL A 196 9.51 9.28 -18.10
C VAL A 196 8.74 10.38 -17.36
N ASN A 197 7.88 9.97 -16.44
CA ASN A 197 7.30 10.86 -15.46
C ASN A 197 8.23 10.95 -14.24
N GLN A 198 8.91 12.06 -14.08
CA GLN A 198 9.90 12.27 -13.02
C GLN A 198 9.28 12.21 -11.62
N ASP A 199 8.08 12.75 -11.43
CA ASP A 199 7.40 12.76 -10.14
C ASP A 199 7.06 11.35 -9.68
N VAL A 200 6.56 10.52 -10.60
CA VAL A 200 6.26 9.12 -10.33
C VAL A 200 7.52 8.33 -9.97
N ILE A 201 8.61 8.50 -10.74
CA ILE A 201 9.87 7.80 -10.43
C ILE A 201 10.42 8.25 -9.09
N THR A 202 10.39 9.55 -8.80
CA THR A 202 10.84 10.08 -7.51
C THR A 202 10.04 9.47 -6.35
N ALA A 203 8.71 9.46 -6.45
CA ALA A 203 7.85 8.88 -5.43
C ALA A 203 8.13 7.38 -5.20
N ILE A 204 8.25 6.62 -6.29
CA ILE A 204 8.57 5.17 -6.21
C ILE A 204 9.95 4.95 -5.60
N THR A 205 10.97 5.70 -6.02
CA THR A 205 12.33 5.57 -5.51
C THR A 205 12.41 5.89 -4.02
N LEU A 206 11.72 6.93 -3.57
CA LEU A 206 11.62 7.26 -2.15
C LEU A 206 10.94 6.14 -1.35
N HIS A 207 9.82 5.63 -1.85
CA HIS A 207 9.10 4.53 -1.19
C HIS A 207 9.96 3.26 -1.11
N GLN A 208 10.62 2.87 -2.20
CA GLN A 208 11.53 1.72 -2.20
C GLN A 208 12.75 1.95 -1.31
N GLY A 209 13.28 3.18 -1.25
CA GLY A 209 14.40 3.53 -0.39
C GLY A 209 14.05 3.37 1.09
N MET A 210 12.85 3.78 1.49
CA MET A 210 12.37 3.57 2.86
C MET A 210 12.21 2.08 3.19
N ASN A 211 11.63 1.29 2.28
CA ASN A 211 11.43 -0.15 2.51
C ASN A 211 12.74 -0.94 2.56
N ARG A 212 13.74 -0.60 1.73
CA ARG A 212 15.05 -1.29 1.73
C ARG A 212 15.90 -1.05 2.98
N HIS A 213 15.60 -0.03 3.75
CA HIS A 213 16.25 0.18 5.04
C HIS A 213 15.61 -0.65 6.17
N LEU A 214 14.50 -1.34 5.86
CA LEU A 214 13.78 -2.21 6.80
C LEU A 214 14.13 -3.69 6.64
N ASP A 215 14.79 -4.08 5.53
CA ASP A 215 15.37 -5.39 5.27
C ASP A 215 16.87 -5.41 5.66
#